data_44a71097b439fe0a3082e057e99adfbc
#
_entry.id   44a71097b439fe0a3082e057e99adfbc
#
_cell.length_a   1.000
_cell.length_b   1.000
_cell.length_c   1.000
_cell.angle_alpha   90.00
_cell.angle_beta   90.00
_cell.angle_gamma   90.00
#
_symmetry.space_group_name_H-M   'P 1'
#
loop_
_entity.id
_entity.type
_entity.pdbx_description
1 polymer ?
#
loop_
_entity_poly.entity_id
_entity_poly.type
_entity_poly.pdbx_seq_one_letter_code
_entity_poly.pdbx_strand_id
1 'polypeptide(L)'
;MADIDVSSVRIPALVRNLNDMRASGSLTDAKLHVNGISFPVHRNVLAAGSPYFATMFTKGLQEARQEDISIYGVGQEAMAHVLDFIYTGKLSLTGDCFDTVQDLVQASDFLQVVDLHHTCEEWLVKRVIPSNCVSLYFLARTYNCKELAQAARWTVVSDFADVSKGSEFLGLDLSQVTELVSDVSVCLHKGANISDALVRWTEHNHAGDVGKLMKHVRYNTMKPLSMRQQMLEDQVMVDCPPAAQLCKVKTAAQVQVGLDDAMRNSQSLGLIPSLRCGTRRTDTIVSVYKTRDCVDLRLYETRTKIEHGLPKPYRASKVSVLVSQDNKLYVAGGVRKDPAVKNPDKNVKLLACAYFCVYDSLHNKWWEKANMYVSKFDFALASVGSHVYAIGGKHHPHGKPLYDVEKYNPEENAWHMMAQLPHGLNGHHAVTIEHNIYVLCGFDSPRSKDVFCYQTLSDTWTNVAPVPAIKRIDGAAVAGGKIYTILSSWKNASWKPTTMAMYNPENDQWEEDKKFLREEVEAVVGPVAVEDRLYLCSTGGLYVLQPTDFPCPLDQWSLYDKNVVARSGQASFHCTAGCLHIDGLNAIAS
;
A
#
# COMPACT_ATOMS: atom_id res chain seq x y z
N MET A 1 -29.47 -37.14 -13.85
CA MET A 1 -28.40 -37.94 -13.22
C MET A 1 -27.83 -37.05 -12.13
N ALA A 2 -27.72 -37.53 -10.91
CA ALA A 2 -27.06 -36.77 -9.85
C ALA A 2 -25.59 -37.11 -9.94
N ASP A 3 -24.75 -36.11 -10.21
CA ASP A 3 -23.29 -36.24 -10.18
C ASP A 3 -22.84 -36.34 -8.71
N ILE A 4 -22.21 -37.46 -8.36
CA ILE A 4 -21.61 -37.61 -7.03
C ILE A 4 -20.14 -37.14 -7.14
N ASP A 5 -19.85 -36.00 -6.55
CA ASP A 5 -18.49 -35.47 -6.50
C ASP A 5 -17.70 -36.15 -5.37
N VAL A 6 -16.71 -36.96 -5.77
CA VAL A 6 -15.74 -37.62 -4.86
C VAL A 6 -14.33 -37.03 -4.98
N SER A 7 -14.18 -35.85 -5.59
CA SER A 7 -12.90 -35.20 -5.87
C SER A 7 -12.11 -34.94 -4.59
N SER A 8 -12.76 -34.56 -3.51
CA SER A 8 -12.14 -34.26 -2.22
C SER A 8 -11.41 -35.46 -1.58
N VAL A 9 -11.76 -36.69 -1.94
CA VAL A 9 -11.12 -37.92 -1.42
C VAL A 9 -10.19 -38.54 -2.46
N ARG A 10 -10.62 -38.59 -3.70
CA ARG A 10 -9.90 -39.30 -4.77
C ARG A 10 -8.66 -38.55 -5.27
N ILE A 11 -8.73 -37.22 -5.42
CA ILE A 11 -7.58 -36.43 -5.90
C ILE A 11 -6.39 -36.49 -4.93
N PRO A 12 -6.55 -36.26 -3.62
CA PRO A 12 -5.46 -36.38 -2.68
C PRO A 12 -4.81 -37.77 -2.62
N ALA A 13 -5.60 -38.85 -2.80
CA ALA A 13 -5.08 -40.20 -2.85
C ALA A 13 -4.25 -40.46 -4.12
N LEU A 14 -4.72 -39.99 -5.28
CA LEU A 14 -4.00 -40.11 -6.55
C LEU A 14 -2.66 -39.38 -6.50
N VAL A 15 -2.66 -38.14 -6.01
CA VAL A 15 -1.46 -37.30 -5.86
C VAL A 15 -0.44 -37.99 -4.94
N ARG A 16 -0.87 -38.51 -3.80
CA ARG A 16 0.00 -39.27 -2.88
C ARG A 16 0.61 -40.48 -3.56
N ASN A 17 -0.19 -41.30 -4.24
CA ASN A 17 0.30 -42.49 -4.93
C ASN A 17 1.32 -42.15 -6.03
N LEU A 18 1.11 -41.07 -6.79
CA LEU A 18 2.08 -40.60 -7.79
C LEU A 18 3.40 -40.18 -7.15
N ASN A 19 3.36 -39.51 -6.00
CA ASN A 19 4.57 -39.15 -5.27
C ASN A 19 5.31 -40.36 -4.69
N ASP A 20 4.57 -41.35 -4.18
CA ASP A 20 5.14 -42.60 -3.68
C ASP A 20 5.81 -43.42 -4.81
N MET A 21 5.19 -43.45 -6.01
CA MET A 21 5.78 -44.03 -7.22
C MET A 21 7.06 -43.31 -7.62
N ARG A 22 7.07 -41.96 -7.60
CA ARG A 22 8.30 -41.18 -7.84
C ARG A 22 9.40 -41.53 -6.84
N ALA A 23 9.08 -41.55 -5.54
CA ALA A 23 10.04 -41.81 -4.49
C ALA A 23 10.65 -43.23 -4.59
N SER A 24 9.85 -44.24 -5.02
CA SER A 24 10.32 -45.60 -5.24
C SER A 24 10.95 -45.83 -6.62
N GLY A 25 10.92 -44.84 -7.51
CA GLY A 25 11.35 -44.97 -8.91
C GLY A 25 10.44 -45.85 -9.78
N SER A 26 9.22 -46.14 -9.30
CA SER A 26 8.26 -47.00 -10.00
C SER A 26 7.52 -46.24 -11.07
N LEU A 27 7.42 -46.79 -12.27
CA LEU A 27 6.73 -46.20 -13.44
C LEU A 27 7.28 -44.83 -13.86
N THR A 28 8.43 -44.43 -13.39
CA THR A 28 9.13 -43.22 -13.85
C THR A 28 9.70 -43.42 -15.25
N ASP A 29 9.62 -42.41 -16.08
CA ASP A 29 10.01 -42.44 -17.50
C ASP A 29 11.13 -41.45 -17.84
N ALA A 30 11.66 -40.73 -16.82
CA ALA A 30 12.85 -39.89 -16.92
C ALA A 30 13.55 -39.73 -15.57
N LYS A 31 14.82 -39.28 -15.62
CA LYS A 31 15.63 -38.92 -14.46
C LYS A 31 16.23 -37.53 -14.67
N LEU A 32 15.98 -36.63 -13.73
CA LEU A 32 16.62 -35.30 -13.71
C LEU A 32 17.92 -35.37 -12.92
N HIS A 33 19.03 -34.93 -13.51
CA HIS A 33 20.33 -34.82 -12.85
C HIS A 33 20.60 -33.36 -12.50
N VAL A 34 20.74 -33.09 -11.20
CA VAL A 34 21.01 -31.76 -10.66
C VAL A 34 22.21 -31.84 -9.73
N ASN A 35 23.31 -31.18 -10.08
CA ASN A 35 24.53 -31.15 -9.26
C ASN A 35 24.96 -32.53 -8.72
N GLY A 36 24.86 -33.59 -9.58
CA GLY A 36 25.29 -34.97 -9.24
C GLY A 36 24.23 -35.82 -8.54
N ILE A 37 23.07 -35.27 -8.17
CA ILE A 37 21.93 -36.04 -7.62
C ILE A 37 20.95 -36.33 -8.75
N SER A 38 20.39 -37.56 -8.73
CA SER A 38 19.41 -38.05 -9.69
C SER A 38 18.02 -38.12 -9.07
N PHE A 39 17.04 -37.49 -9.71
CA PHE A 39 15.64 -37.47 -9.30
C PHE A 39 14.80 -38.23 -10.33
N PRO A 40 14.25 -39.41 -9.99
CA PRO A 40 13.28 -40.09 -10.86
C PRO A 40 11.99 -39.30 -10.95
N VAL A 41 11.40 -39.19 -12.16
CA VAL A 41 10.23 -38.34 -12.40
C VAL A 41 9.31 -38.95 -13.45
N HIS A 42 8.05 -38.46 -13.51
CA HIS A 42 7.10 -38.73 -14.58
C HIS A 42 6.98 -37.50 -15.45
N ARG A 43 7.30 -37.57 -16.74
CA ARG A 43 7.28 -36.44 -17.68
C ARG A 43 5.92 -35.77 -17.75
N ASN A 44 4.85 -36.55 -17.76
CA ASN A 44 3.48 -36.05 -17.82
C ASN A 44 3.11 -35.22 -16.57
N VAL A 45 3.57 -35.62 -15.38
CA VAL A 45 3.33 -34.87 -14.14
C VAL A 45 4.11 -33.54 -14.15
N LEU A 46 5.40 -33.59 -14.54
CA LEU A 46 6.20 -32.37 -14.64
C LEU A 46 5.66 -31.41 -15.70
N ALA A 47 5.26 -31.92 -16.87
CA ALA A 47 4.67 -31.12 -17.94
C ALA A 47 3.33 -30.49 -17.55
N ALA A 48 2.55 -31.16 -16.70
CA ALA A 48 1.31 -30.61 -16.16
C ALA A 48 1.54 -29.51 -15.13
N GLY A 49 2.64 -29.58 -14.35
CA GLY A 49 2.97 -28.62 -13.28
C GLY A 49 3.89 -27.48 -13.71
N SER A 50 4.48 -27.52 -14.92
CA SER A 50 5.48 -26.55 -15.37
C SER A 50 5.49 -26.40 -16.89
N PRO A 51 5.24 -25.18 -17.42
CA PRO A 51 5.39 -24.87 -18.84
C PRO A 51 6.81 -25.11 -19.38
N TYR A 52 7.83 -24.95 -18.56
CA TYR A 52 9.23 -25.27 -18.90
C TYR A 52 9.36 -26.75 -19.25
N PHE A 53 8.91 -27.65 -18.38
CA PHE A 53 8.96 -29.08 -18.64
C PHE A 53 7.99 -29.51 -19.76
N ALA A 54 6.82 -28.89 -19.85
CA ALA A 54 5.91 -29.12 -20.97
C ALA A 54 6.60 -28.81 -22.31
N THR A 55 7.28 -27.69 -22.40
CA THR A 55 8.04 -27.30 -23.61
C THR A 55 9.18 -28.27 -23.89
N MET A 56 9.95 -28.63 -22.88
CA MET A 56 11.08 -29.55 -22.98
C MET A 56 10.64 -30.93 -23.54
N PHE A 57 9.52 -31.46 -23.07
CA PHE A 57 9.07 -32.81 -23.45
C PHE A 57 8.24 -32.88 -24.72
N THR A 58 7.62 -31.77 -25.16
CA THR A 58 6.66 -31.78 -26.30
C THR A 58 7.19 -31.17 -27.59
N LYS A 59 8.15 -30.22 -27.52
CA LYS A 59 8.63 -29.48 -28.71
C LYS A 59 9.76 -30.17 -29.52
N GLY A 60 9.96 -31.46 -29.33
CA GLY A 60 10.93 -32.22 -30.13
C GLY A 60 12.40 -31.92 -29.82
N LEU A 61 12.68 -31.36 -28.65
CA LEU A 61 14.03 -31.14 -28.13
C LEU A 61 14.72 -32.47 -27.86
N GLN A 62 16.05 -32.50 -27.77
CA GLN A 62 16.81 -33.73 -27.50
C GLN A 62 16.39 -34.41 -26.23
N GLU A 63 16.12 -33.61 -25.19
CA GLU A 63 15.67 -34.02 -23.85
C GLU A 63 14.32 -34.77 -23.88
N ALA A 64 13.47 -34.52 -24.89
CA ALA A 64 12.22 -35.23 -25.06
C ALA A 64 12.40 -36.75 -25.27
N ARG A 65 13.60 -37.20 -25.72
CA ARG A 65 13.91 -38.60 -26.02
C ARG A 65 14.94 -39.22 -25.08
N GLN A 66 15.58 -38.41 -24.21
CA GLN A 66 16.62 -38.86 -23.26
C GLN A 66 16.01 -39.32 -21.96
N GLU A 67 16.42 -40.46 -21.44
CA GLU A 67 15.99 -40.91 -20.10
C GLU A 67 16.68 -40.07 -19.00
N ASP A 68 17.93 -39.71 -19.19
CA ASP A 68 18.76 -38.92 -18.29
C ASP A 68 18.88 -37.49 -18.79
N ILE A 69 18.38 -36.53 -17.98
CA ILE A 69 18.26 -35.11 -18.34
C ILE A 69 19.00 -34.27 -17.31
N SER A 70 20.00 -33.52 -17.73
CA SER A 70 20.75 -32.63 -16.85
C SER A 70 20.08 -31.25 -16.78
N ILE A 71 19.79 -30.79 -15.55
CA ILE A 71 19.26 -29.46 -15.27
C ILE A 71 20.38 -28.63 -14.61
N TYR A 72 20.64 -27.47 -15.16
CA TYR A 72 21.64 -26.53 -14.66
C TYR A 72 20.96 -25.27 -14.13
N GLY A 73 21.62 -24.56 -13.20
CA GLY A 73 21.13 -23.29 -12.66
C GLY A 73 20.12 -23.41 -11.52
N VAL A 74 19.84 -24.64 -11.04
CA VAL A 74 18.98 -24.91 -9.89
C VAL A 74 19.77 -25.71 -8.85
N GLY A 75 19.64 -25.34 -7.58
CA GLY A 75 20.22 -26.08 -6.48
C GLY A 75 19.52 -27.45 -6.27
N GLN A 76 20.27 -28.44 -5.77
CA GLN A 76 19.71 -29.79 -5.52
C GLN A 76 18.57 -29.78 -4.50
N GLU A 77 18.71 -28.99 -3.43
CA GLU A 77 17.70 -28.86 -2.36
C GLU A 77 16.45 -28.14 -2.89
N ALA A 78 16.64 -27.05 -3.62
CA ALA A 78 15.55 -26.35 -4.28
C ALA A 78 14.80 -27.24 -5.29
N MET A 79 15.53 -28.06 -6.09
CA MET A 79 14.89 -29.02 -7.00
C MET A 79 14.04 -30.04 -6.25
N ALA A 80 14.52 -30.57 -5.13
CA ALA A 80 13.75 -31.52 -4.32
C ALA A 80 12.42 -30.91 -3.87
N HIS A 81 12.45 -29.68 -3.33
CA HIS A 81 11.24 -28.96 -2.91
C HIS A 81 10.31 -28.61 -4.10
N VAL A 82 10.87 -28.23 -5.26
CA VAL A 82 10.08 -27.99 -6.48
C VAL A 82 9.34 -29.25 -6.91
N LEU A 83 10.03 -30.38 -6.91
CA LEU A 83 9.41 -31.67 -7.27
C LEU A 83 8.34 -32.07 -6.25
N ASP A 84 8.63 -31.95 -4.95
CA ASP A 84 7.64 -32.22 -3.92
C ASP A 84 6.39 -31.34 -4.07
N PHE A 85 6.58 -30.06 -4.40
CA PHE A 85 5.47 -29.14 -4.65
C PHE A 85 4.66 -29.55 -5.91
N ILE A 86 5.31 -29.86 -7.03
CA ILE A 86 4.61 -30.29 -8.26
C ILE A 86 3.78 -31.56 -8.01
N TYR A 87 4.32 -32.51 -7.23
CA TYR A 87 3.65 -33.78 -6.93
C TYR A 87 2.60 -33.70 -5.83
N THR A 88 2.70 -32.76 -4.89
CA THR A 88 1.86 -32.75 -3.68
C THR A 88 1.03 -31.47 -3.51
N GLY A 89 1.38 -30.41 -4.21
CA GLY A 89 0.81 -29.07 -4.01
C GLY A 89 1.16 -28.47 -2.64
N LYS A 90 2.16 -29.02 -1.94
CA LYS A 90 2.56 -28.57 -0.60
C LYS A 90 4.02 -28.22 -0.56
N LEU A 91 4.35 -27.12 0.09
CA LEU A 91 5.71 -26.73 0.44
C LEU A 91 5.90 -26.95 1.95
N SER A 92 6.76 -27.89 2.33
CA SER A 92 7.07 -28.19 3.74
C SER A 92 8.51 -27.79 4.01
N LEU A 93 8.69 -26.70 4.76
CA LEU A 93 9.99 -26.18 5.16
C LEU A 93 10.14 -26.34 6.69
N THR A 94 11.34 -26.65 7.16
CA THR A 94 11.64 -26.85 8.58
C THR A 94 12.80 -25.95 8.99
N GLY A 95 12.72 -25.37 10.19
CA GLY A 95 13.79 -24.52 10.74
C GLY A 95 13.80 -23.11 10.14
N ASP A 96 14.98 -22.47 10.16
CA ASP A 96 15.23 -21.20 9.48
C ASP A 96 15.38 -21.47 7.98
N CYS A 97 14.33 -21.19 7.23
CA CYS A 97 14.20 -21.51 5.81
C CYS A 97 14.28 -20.27 4.90
N PHE A 98 14.80 -19.16 5.41
CA PHE A 98 14.81 -17.90 4.66
C PHE A 98 15.62 -18.00 3.36
N ASP A 99 16.85 -18.53 3.44
CA ASP A 99 17.71 -18.71 2.27
C ASP A 99 17.14 -19.77 1.31
N THR A 100 16.58 -20.86 1.85
CA THR A 100 15.90 -21.89 1.05
C THR A 100 14.74 -21.31 0.23
N VAL A 101 13.95 -20.40 0.83
CA VAL A 101 12.84 -19.76 0.10
C VAL A 101 13.35 -18.81 -0.99
N GLN A 102 14.46 -18.12 -0.79
CA GLN A 102 15.09 -17.31 -1.84
C GLN A 102 15.56 -18.18 -3.02
N ASP A 103 16.20 -19.32 -2.72
CA ASP A 103 16.60 -20.29 -3.76
C ASP A 103 15.38 -20.89 -4.48
N LEU A 104 14.27 -21.07 -3.77
CA LEU A 104 13.01 -21.52 -4.37
C LEU A 104 12.37 -20.48 -5.27
N VAL A 105 12.48 -19.18 -4.98
CA VAL A 105 12.06 -18.11 -5.89
C VAL A 105 12.82 -18.22 -7.21
N GLN A 106 14.14 -18.34 -7.14
CA GLN A 106 14.98 -18.52 -8.33
C GLN A 106 14.62 -19.79 -9.11
N ALA A 107 14.50 -20.92 -8.42
CA ALA A 107 14.20 -22.21 -9.05
C ALA A 107 12.81 -22.24 -9.66
N SER A 108 11.81 -21.68 -9.01
CA SER A 108 10.42 -21.63 -9.49
C SER A 108 10.24 -20.70 -10.68
N ASP A 109 10.95 -19.57 -10.72
CA ASP A 109 11.01 -18.68 -11.88
C ASP A 109 11.65 -19.38 -13.08
N PHE A 110 12.83 -19.95 -12.89
CA PHE A 110 13.56 -20.68 -13.94
C PHE A 110 12.75 -21.85 -14.50
N LEU A 111 12.15 -22.66 -13.63
CA LEU A 111 11.34 -23.82 -14.01
C LEU A 111 9.89 -23.45 -14.34
N GLN A 112 9.51 -22.20 -14.28
CA GLN A 112 8.15 -21.70 -14.56
C GLN A 112 7.06 -22.40 -13.75
N VAL A 113 7.32 -22.67 -12.45
CA VAL A 113 6.33 -23.22 -11.53
C VAL A 113 5.61 -22.06 -10.81
N VAL A 114 4.60 -21.51 -11.48
CA VAL A 114 3.96 -20.23 -11.13
C VAL A 114 3.38 -20.23 -9.72
N ASP A 115 2.68 -21.29 -9.33
CA ASP A 115 2.03 -21.36 -8.02
C ASP A 115 3.06 -21.42 -6.88
N LEU A 116 4.18 -22.12 -7.08
CA LEU A 116 5.29 -22.15 -6.11
C LEU A 116 5.96 -20.78 -6.02
N HIS A 117 6.22 -20.14 -7.16
CA HIS A 117 6.82 -18.81 -7.22
C HIS A 117 6.00 -17.81 -6.41
N HIS A 118 4.69 -17.79 -6.63
CA HIS A 118 3.77 -16.92 -5.90
C HIS A 118 3.72 -17.23 -4.40
N THR A 119 3.68 -18.52 -4.02
CA THR A 119 3.70 -18.95 -2.62
C THR A 119 4.98 -18.48 -1.89
N CYS A 120 6.13 -18.58 -2.56
CA CYS A 120 7.41 -18.10 -2.03
C CYS A 120 7.44 -16.57 -1.91
N GLU A 121 6.91 -15.86 -2.92
CA GLU A 121 6.78 -14.39 -2.89
C GLU A 121 5.94 -13.92 -1.71
N GLU A 122 4.74 -14.48 -1.52
CA GLU A 122 3.86 -14.15 -0.38
C GLU A 122 4.55 -14.40 0.98
N TRP A 123 5.29 -15.50 1.07
CA TRP A 123 6.00 -15.84 2.29
C TRP A 123 7.09 -14.83 2.63
N LEU A 124 7.86 -14.37 1.61
CA LEU A 124 8.90 -13.35 1.76
C LEU A 124 8.32 -11.97 2.06
N VAL A 125 7.22 -11.57 1.41
CA VAL A 125 6.54 -10.29 1.64
C VAL A 125 6.23 -10.07 3.13
N LYS A 126 5.74 -11.11 3.81
CA LYS A 126 5.41 -11.07 5.24
C LYS A 126 6.64 -10.96 6.17
N ARG A 127 7.85 -11.09 5.63
CA ARG A 127 9.11 -11.12 6.38
C ARG A 127 10.10 -10.05 5.98
N VAL A 128 9.65 -9.06 5.22
CA VAL A 128 10.45 -7.88 4.86
C VAL A 128 10.67 -7.02 6.11
N ILE A 129 11.93 -6.82 6.47
CA ILE A 129 12.36 -5.97 7.59
C ILE A 129 13.52 -5.07 7.16
N PRO A 130 13.87 -4.00 7.88
CA PRO A 130 14.95 -3.10 7.48
C PRO A 130 16.32 -3.75 7.25
N SER A 131 16.58 -4.90 7.88
CA SER A 131 17.86 -5.61 7.74
C SER A 131 17.96 -6.53 6.52
N ASN A 132 16.84 -6.86 5.85
CA ASN A 132 16.82 -7.74 4.67
C ASN A 132 16.12 -7.12 3.45
N CYS A 133 15.59 -5.91 3.58
CA CYS A 133 14.78 -5.30 2.51
C CYS A 133 15.58 -4.96 1.26
N VAL A 134 16.87 -4.72 1.38
CA VAL A 134 17.72 -4.35 0.24
C VAL A 134 18.00 -5.57 -0.64
N SER A 135 18.44 -6.67 -0.06
CA SER A 135 18.66 -7.93 -0.78
C SER A 135 17.37 -8.44 -1.41
N LEU A 136 16.26 -8.40 -0.66
CA LEU A 136 14.95 -8.80 -1.16
C LEU A 136 14.44 -7.91 -2.30
N TYR A 137 14.72 -6.60 -2.27
CA TYR A 137 14.36 -5.70 -3.36
C TYR A 137 15.05 -6.09 -4.68
N PHE A 138 16.36 -6.33 -4.65
CA PHE A 138 17.10 -6.73 -5.85
C PHE A 138 16.77 -8.15 -6.30
N LEU A 139 16.57 -9.09 -5.38
CA LEU A 139 16.09 -10.43 -5.68
C LEU A 139 14.73 -10.38 -6.38
N ALA A 140 13.79 -9.64 -5.82
CA ALA A 140 12.44 -9.52 -6.38
C ALA A 140 12.42 -8.93 -7.79
N ARG A 141 13.30 -7.97 -8.08
CA ARG A 141 13.45 -7.40 -9.44
C ARG A 141 14.06 -8.39 -10.42
N THR A 142 15.04 -9.18 -9.96
CA THR A 142 15.70 -10.18 -10.80
C THR A 142 14.73 -11.28 -11.22
N TYR A 143 13.88 -11.73 -10.30
CA TYR A 143 12.96 -12.85 -10.52
C TYR A 143 11.50 -12.42 -10.67
N ASN A 144 11.24 -11.15 -11.03
CA ASN A 144 9.93 -10.60 -11.36
C ASN A 144 8.84 -10.75 -10.26
N CYS A 145 9.24 -10.77 -8.98
CA CYS A 145 8.36 -10.77 -7.81
C CYS A 145 7.84 -9.34 -7.56
N LYS A 146 6.74 -8.97 -8.15
CA LYS A 146 6.25 -7.58 -8.16
C LYS A 146 5.85 -7.08 -6.77
N GLU A 147 5.20 -7.92 -5.99
CA GLU A 147 4.71 -7.56 -4.66
C GLU A 147 5.83 -7.49 -3.64
N LEU A 148 6.76 -8.44 -3.72
CA LEU A 148 7.97 -8.41 -2.90
C LEU A 148 8.83 -7.18 -3.21
N ALA A 149 9.02 -6.84 -4.49
CA ALA A 149 9.75 -5.63 -4.89
C ALA A 149 9.11 -4.37 -4.32
N GLN A 150 7.77 -4.31 -4.31
CA GLN A 150 7.03 -3.18 -3.77
C GLN A 150 7.13 -3.09 -2.25
N ALA A 151 6.95 -4.21 -1.54
CA ALA A 151 7.07 -4.29 -0.09
C ALA A 151 8.49 -3.94 0.38
N ALA A 152 9.50 -4.53 -0.27
CA ALA A 152 10.89 -4.27 0.04
C ALA A 152 11.29 -2.81 -0.24
N ARG A 153 10.89 -2.26 -1.41
CA ARG A 153 11.08 -0.84 -1.73
C ARG A 153 10.40 0.06 -0.70
N TRP A 154 9.19 -0.29 -0.27
CA TRP A 154 8.49 0.47 0.75
C TRP A 154 9.30 0.54 2.05
N THR A 155 9.84 -0.58 2.53
CA THR A 155 10.67 -0.63 3.73
C THR A 155 11.96 0.17 3.55
N VAL A 156 12.64 0.06 2.39
CA VAL A 156 13.82 0.91 2.09
C VAL A 156 13.47 2.40 2.17
N VAL A 157 12.33 2.79 1.61
CA VAL A 157 11.90 4.20 1.55
C VAL A 157 11.48 4.72 2.92
N SER A 158 10.71 3.93 3.70
CA SER A 158 10.19 4.37 5.00
C SER A 158 11.24 4.35 6.11
N ASP A 159 12.12 3.37 6.10
CA ASP A 159 13.10 3.14 7.18
C ASP A 159 14.55 3.36 6.74
N PHE A 160 14.77 4.22 5.72
CA PHE A 160 16.08 4.46 5.13
C PHE A 160 17.19 4.79 6.17
N ALA A 161 16.82 5.41 7.29
CA ALA A 161 17.73 5.72 8.38
C ALA A 161 18.40 4.47 8.97
N ASP A 162 17.65 3.40 9.15
CA ASP A 162 18.14 2.16 9.73
C ASP A 162 18.69 1.23 8.63
N VAL A 163 18.04 1.17 7.47
CA VAL A 163 18.51 0.44 6.29
C VAL A 163 19.92 0.90 5.88
N SER A 164 20.19 2.20 5.84
CA SER A 164 21.48 2.75 5.41
C SER A 164 22.65 2.47 6.36
N LYS A 165 22.38 1.95 7.56
CA LYS A 165 23.40 1.52 8.53
C LYS A 165 23.70 0.01 8.41
N GLY A 166 22.80 -0.73 7.76
CA GLY A 166 22.90 -2.18 7.63
C GLY A 166 24.01 -2.63 6.67
N SER A 167 24.56 -3.82 6.92
CA SER A 167 25.60 -4.42 6.09
C SER A 167 25.16 -4.62 4.63
N GLU A 168 23.86 -4.89 4.40
CA GLU A 168 23.32 -5.04 3.04
C GLU A 168 23.46 -3.77 2.21
N PHE A 169 23.14 -2.60 2.81
CA PHE A 169 23.31 -1.32 2.12
C PHE A 169 24.77 -0.99 1.86
N LEU A 170 25.64 -1.27 2.82
CA LEU A 170 27.08 -1.01 2.69
C LEU A 170 27.74 -1.92 1.65
N GLY A 171 27.22 -3.13 1.44
CA GLY A 171 27.71 -4.10 0.42
C GLY A 171 27.23 -3.83 -1.01
N LEU A 172 26.39 -2.81 -1.25
CA LEU A 172 25.87 -2.50 -2.58
C LEU A 172 26.96 -1.97 -3.51
N ASP A 173 26.79 -2.22 -4.81
CA ASP A 173 27.60 -1.58 -5.84
C ASP A 173 27.14 -0.12 -6.13
N LEU A 174 27.94 0.62 -6.87
CA LEU A 174 27.67 2.02 -7.20
C LEU A 174 26.33 2.22 -7.93
N SER A 175 25.95 1.30 -8.81
CA SER A 175 24.70 1.38 -9.57
C SER A 175 23.49 1.17 -8.65
N GLN A 176 23.57 0.17 -7.79
CA GLN A 176 22.53 -0.16 -6.82
C GLN A 176 22.30 0.96 -5.80
N VAL A 177 23.39 1.51 -5.24
CA VAL A 177 23.29 2.68 -4.35
C VAL A 177 22.69 3.88 -5.07
N THR A 178 23.15 4.14 -6.31
CA THR A 178 22.60 5.25 -7.10
C THR A 178 21.09 5.09 -7.32
N GLU A 179 20.64 3.88 -7.63
CA GLU A 179 19.21 3.59 -7.79
C GLU A 179 18.41 3.91 -6.52
N LEU A 180 18.84 3.37 -5.38
CA LEU A 180 18.14 3.58 -4.10
C LEU A 180 18.15 5.05 -3.65
N VAL A 181 19.28 5.75 -3.76
CA VAL A 181 19.36 7.14 -3.31
C VAL A 181 18.76 8.15 -4.28
N SER A 182 18.57 7.80 -5.54
CA SER A 182 17.87 8.64 -6.52
C SER A 182 16.35 8.64 -6.31
N ASP A 183 15.79 7.66 -5.61
CA ASP A 183 14.37 7.60 -5.31
C ASP A 183 13.90 8.82 -4.53
N VAL A 184 13.00 9.59 -5.15
CA VAL A 184 12.47 10.83 -4.58
C VAL A 184 11.61 10.62 -3.33
N SER A 185 11.12 9.40 -3.12
CA SER A 185 10.24 9.04 -2.01
C SER A 185 10.97 8.57 -0.75
N VAL A 186 12.32 8.50 -0.77
CA VAL A 186 13.10 8.12 0.41
C VAL A 186 12.83 9.06 1.58
N CYS A 187 12.32 8.50 2.67
CA CYS A 187 11.97 9.23 3.88
C CYS A 187 13.21 9.50 4.75
N LEU A 188 13.45 10.76 5.06
CA LEU A 188 14.55 11.21 5.92
C LEU A 188 14.04 11.47 7.35
N HIS A 189 13.53 10.41 8.00
CA HIS A 189 13.04 10.48 9.38
C HIS A 189 14.17 10.34 10.40
N LYS A 190 13.94 10.90 11.60
CA LYS A 190 14.82 10.74 12.76
C LYS A 190 16.28 11.20 12.55
N GLY A 191 16.49 12.26 11.75
CA GLY A 191 17.84 12.80 11.55
C GLY A 191 18.71 12.00 10.58
N ALA A 192 18.12 11.03 9.85
CA ALA A 192 18.84 10.37 8.77
C ALA A 192 19.15 11.37 7.66
N ASN A 193 20.39 11.36 7.24
CA ASN A 193 20.86 12.19 6.15
C ASN A 193 21.40 11.29 5.06
N ILE A 194 20.96 11.49 3.81
CA ILE A 194 21.48 10.71 2.69
C ILE A 194 22.98 10.92 2.55
N SER A 195 23.48 12.14 2.83
CA SER A 195 24.93 12.39 2.80
C SER A 195 25.68 11.51 3.80
N ASP A 196 25.16 11.36 5.05
CA ASP A 196 25.80 10.50 6.04
C ASP A 196 25.78 9.03 5.63
N ALA A 197 24.71 8.59 4.97
CA ALA A 197 24.62 7.23 4.40
C ALA A 197 25.65 7.02 3.28
N LEU A 198 25.79 8.00 2.40
CA LEU A 198 26.75 7.95 1.30
C LEU A 198 28.20 8.03 1.79
N VAL A 199 28.49 8.87 2.80
CA VAL A 199 29.81 8.92 3.42
C VAL A 199 30.18 7.55 4.00
N ARG A 200 29.30 6.96 4.82
CA ARG A 200 29.53 5.61 5.38
C ARG A 200 29.75 4.55 4.29
N TRP A 201 28.93 4.58 3.23
CA TRP A 201 29.08 3.65 2.12
C TRP A 201 30.42 3.83 1.39
N THR A 202 30.84 5.08 1.20
CA THR A 202 32.12 5.41 0.52
C THR A 202 33.33 4.98 1.35
N GLU A 203 33.30 5.23 2.65
CA GLU A 203 34.34 4.78 3.58
C GLU A 203 34.46 3.26 3.59
N HIS A 204 33.32 2.54 3.57
CA HIS A 204 33.31 1.08 3.55
C HIS A 204 33.85 0.50 2.23
N ASN A 205 33.53 1.12 1.10
CA ASN A 205 33.86 0.59 -0.22
C ASN A 205 35.13 1.19 -0.84
N HIS A 206 35.80 2.11 -0.15
CA HIS A 206 36.99 2.83 -0.67
C HIS A 206 36.76 3.43 -2.08
N ALA A 207 35.53 3.88 -2.36
CA ALA A 207 35.11 4.29 -3.69
C ALA A 207 35.49 5.73 -4.00
N GLY A 208 36.28 5.96 -5.05
CA GLY A 208 36.72 7.29 -5.50
C GLY A 208 35.64 8.14 -6.21
N ASP A 209 34.46 7.59 -6.53
CA ASP A 209 33.45 8.23 -7.39
C ASP A 209 32.27 8.86 -6.62
N VAL A 210 32.55 9.38 -5.42
CA VAL A 210 31.55 10.04 -4.54
C VAL A 210 30.81 11.17 -5.24
N GLY A 211 31.49 11.90 -6.12
CA GLY A 211 30.92 13.03 -6.85
C GLY A 211 29.68 12.64 -7.69
N LYS A 212 29.63 11.41 -8.22
CA LYS A 212 28.47 10.92 -8.97
C LYS A 212 27.25 10.67 -8.07
N LEU A 213 27.47 10.21 -6.84
CA LEU A 213 26.43 9.97 -5.86
C LEU A 213 25.93 11.27 -5.23
N MET A 214 26.84 12.19 -4.94
CA MET A 214 26.51 13.45 -4.27
C MET A 214 25.57 14.35 -5.07
N LYS A 215 25.49 14.22 -6.40
CA LYS A 215 24.48 14.91 -7.22
C LYS A 215 23.04 14.54 -6.87
N HIS A 216 22.80 13.36 -6.27
CA HIS A 216 21.50 12.92 -5.82
C HIS A 216 21.14 13.43 -4.41
N VAL A 217 22.09 14.04 -3.69
CA VAL A 217 21.84 14.66 -2.38
C VAL A 217 21.19 16.02 -2.58
N ARG A 218 20.10 16.27 -1.86
CA ARG A 218 19.34 17.52 -1.94
C ARG A 218 19.72 18.42 -0.77
N TYR A 219 20.76 19.19 -0.95
CA TYR A 219 21.40 20.00 0.08
C TYR A 219 20.51 21.07 0.68
N ASN A 220 19.49 21.54 -0.05
CA ASN A 220 18.54 22.57 0.40
C ASN A 220 17.66 22.12 1.57
N THR A 221 17.54 20.80 1.80
CA THR A 221 16.68 20.22 2.82
C THR A 221 17.43 19.89 4.12
N MET A 222 18.73 20.09 4.17
CA MET A 222 19.55 19.78 5.32
C MET A 222 19.34 20.76 6.47
N LYS A 223 19.23 20.23 7.70
CA LYS A 223 19.12 20.99 8.96
C LYS A 223 20.44 21.67 9.35
N PRO A 224 20.49 22.38 10.50
CA PRO A 224 20.74 23.81 10.58
C PRO A 224 22.15 24.19 10.13
N LEU A 225 22.45 25.51 10.08
CA LEU A 225 23.70 26.10 9.62
C LEU A 225 24.98 25.42 10.15
N SER A 226 24.98 24.92 11.40
CA SER A 226 26.13 24.26 12.02
C SER A 226 26.47 22.89 11.35
N MET A 227 25.47 22.08 10.98
CA MET A 227 25.73 20.83 10.28
C MET A 227 26.16 21.06 8.81
N ARG A 228 25.63 22.13 8.17
CA ARG A 228 26.09 22.51 6.82
C ARG A 228 27.53 22.99 6.81
N GLN A 229 27.95 23.64 7.87
CA GLN A 229 29.31 24.14 8.01
C GLN A 229 30.32 23.02 8.26
N GLN A 230 29.94 22.04 9.06
CA GLN A 230 30.71 20.82 9.29
C GLN A 230 30.90 19.98 8.02
N MET A 231 29.86 19.86 7.20
CA MET A 231 29.94 19.15 5.92
C MET A 231 30.77 19.89 4.86
N LEU A 232 30.86 21.21 4.91
CA LEU A 232 31.73 21.99 4.01
C LEU A 232 33.22 21.80 4.32
N GLU A 233 33.52 21.31 5.50
CA GLU A 233 34.87 20.99 5.96
C GLU A 233 35.27 19.53 5.69
N ASP A 234 34.30 18.67 5.34
CA ASP A 234 34.55 17.29 4.97
C ASP A 234 35.24 17.16 3.62
N GLN A 235 36.28 16.34 3.55
CA GLN A 235 37.09 16.09 2.35
C GLN A 235 36.20 15.67 1.15
N VAL A 236 35.15 14.92 1.40
CA VAL A 236 34.17 14.46 0.40
C VAL A 236 33.43 15.61 -0.28
N MET A 237 33.23 16.74 0.44
CA MET A 237 32.56 17.93 -0.12
C MET A 237 33.54 18.84 -0.87
N VAL A 238 34.81 18.80 -0.51
CA VAL A 238 35.86 19.54 -1.20
C VAL A 238 36.03 19.00 -2.62
N ASP A 239 35.85 17.73 -2.81
CA ASP A 239 35.92 17.05 -4.12
C ASP A 239 34.65 17.24 -4.99
N CYS A 240 33.59 17.89 -4.45
CA CYS A 240 32.36 18.19 -5.17
C CYS A 240 31.97 19.69 -5.06
N PRO A 241 32.66 20.62 -5.76
CA PRO A 241 32.44 22.07 -5.67
C PRO A 241 30.98 22.52 -5.88
N PRO A 242 30.19 21.92 -6.79
CA PRO A 242 28.79 22.28 -6.97
C PRO A 242 27.92 22.02 -5.74
N ALA A 243 28.16 20.94 -5.03
CA ALA A 243 27.45 20.60 -3.80
C ALA A 243 27.76 21.62 -2.69
N ALA A 244 29.01 22.05 -2.59
CA ALA A 244 29.43 23.08 -1.64
C ALA A 244 28.76 24.45 -1.88
N GLN A 245 28.44 24.82 -3.14
CA GLN A 245 27.71 26.06 -3.45
C GLN A 245 26.24 25.98 -2.99
N LEU A 246 25.58 24.84 -3.15
CA LEU A 246 24.19 24.66 -2.68
C LEU A 246 24.06 24.69 -1.15
N CYS A 247 25.08 24.25 -0.42
CA CYS A 247 25.11 24.34 1.05
C CYS A 247 25.23 25.78 1.58
N LYS A 248 25.69 26.73 0.77
CA LYS A 248 25.91 28.15 1.17
C LYS A 248 24.64 29.02 1.15
N VAL A 249 23.49 28.53 0.69
CA VAL A 249 22.22 29.27 0.65
C VAL A 249 21.67 29.49 2.07
N LYS A 250 21.58 30.75 2.52
CA LYS A 250 21.52 31.12 3.95
C LYS A 250 20.13 31.32 4.56
N THR A 251 19.06 31.59 3.84
CA THR A 251 17.72 31.88 4.40
C THR A 251 16.55 31.40 3.55
N ALA A 252 15.37 31.21 4.18
CA ALA A 252 14.15 30.77 3.50
C ALA A 252 13.65 31.74 2.42
N ALA A 253 13.81 33.07 2.61
CA ALA A 253 13.44 34.07 1.60
C ALA A 253 14.45 34.14 0.44
N GLN A 254 15.73 33.84 0.73
CA GLN A 254 16.75 33.67 -0.31
C GLN A 254 16.61 32.31 -1.00
N VAL A 255 15.89 31.36 -0.38
CA VAL A 255 15.56 30.07 -0.98
C VAL A 255 14.57 30.24 -2.14
N GLN A 256 13.61 31.18 -2.08
CA GLN A 256 12.64 31.38 -3.17
C GLN A 256 13.28 32.12 -4.37
N VAL A 257 14.05 33.17 -4.12
CA VAL A 257 14.77 33.90 -5.19
C VAL A 257 16.01 33.13 -5.63
N GLY A 258 16.70 32.46 -4.71
CA GLY A 258 17.82 31.57 -4.99
C GLY A 258 17.42 30.21 -5.54
N LEU A 259 16.14 29.73 -5.38
CA LEU A 259 15.64 28.52 -6.05
C LEU A 259 15.51 28.74 -7.56
N ASP A 260 15.08 29.89 -8.02
CA ASP A 260 14.99 30.17 -9.46
C ASP A 260 16.38 30.35 -10.10
N ASP A 261 17.34 30.95 -9.37
CA ASP A 261 18.73 31.04 -9.81
C ASP A 261 19.50 29.72 -9.59
N ALA A 262 19.25 28.99 -8.51
CA ALA A 262 19.80 27.66 -8.28
C ALA A 262 19.19 26.63 -9.22
N MET A 263 17.91 26.76 -9.63
CA MET A 263 17.31 25.93 -10.69
C MET A 263 17.98 26.14 -12.03
N ARG A 264 18.28 27.37 -12.40
CA ARG A 264 19.01 27.66 -13.65
C ARG A 264 20.45 27.17 -13.61
N ASN A 265 21.13 27.37 -12.50
CA ASN A 265 22.51 26.92 -12.33
C ASN A 265 22.62 25.41 -12.10
N SER A 266 21.64 24.77 -11.44
CA SER A 266 21.67 23.33 -11.17
C SER A 266 21.35 22.49 -12.43
N GLN A 267 20.58 23.02 -13.38
CA GLN A 267 20.40 22.37 -14.68
C GLN A 267 21.72 22.32 -15.46
N SER A 268 22.56 23.35 -15.35
CA SER A 268 23.88 23.37 -15.96
C SER A 268 24.90 22.45 -15.25
N LEU A 269 24.68 22.14 -13.96
CA LEU A 269 25.56 21.33 -13.13
C LEU A 269 25.05 19.89 -12.95
N GLY A 270 23.90 19.54 -13.51
CA GLY A 270 23.28 18.22 -13.38
C GLY A 270 22.82 17.89 -11.94
N LEU A 271 22.62 18.90 -11.10
CA LEU A 271 22.14 18.74 -9.73
C LEU A 271 20.61 18.83 -9.68
N ILE A 272 19.98 18.04 -8.82
CA ILE A 272 18.51 18.04 -8.64
C ILE A 272 18.14 19.00 -7.51
N PRO A 273 17.58 20.20 -7.79
CA PRO A 273 17.31 21.21 -6.76
C PRO A 273 16.01 20.96 -5.97
N SER A 274 15.18 19.98 -6.38
CA SER A 274 13.89 19.72 -5.73
C SER A 274 14.04 19.05 -4.36
N LEU A 275 13.13 19.38 -3.44
CA LEU A 275 12.99 18.70 -2.15
C LEU A 275 12.63 17.22 -2.37
N ARG A 276 13.13 16.31 -1.51
CA ARG A 276 12.64 14.93 -1.49
C ARG A 276 11.27 14.89 -0.83
N CYS A 277 10.34 14.12 -1.41
CA CYS A 277 9.16 13.71 -0.68
C CYS A 277 9.66 12.95 0.55
N GLY A 278 9.36 13.41 1.75
CA GLY A 278 9.76 12.70 2.96
C GLY A 278 10.77 13.39 3.85
N THR A 279 11.25 14.57 3.48
CA THR A 279 12.12 15.35 4.37
C THR A 279 11.45 15.74 5.69
N ARG A 280 10.13 15.87 5.70
CA ARG A 280 9.32 16.05 6.90
C ARG A 280 8.00 15.28 6.78
N ARG A 281 8.05 14.04 7.19
CA ARG A 281 6.87 13.18 7.30
C ARG A 281 6.16 13.47 8.62
N THR A 282 4.89 13.79 8.58
CA THR A 282 4.11 14.05 9.77
C THR A 282 2.81 13.27 9.70
N ASP A 283 2.43 12.73 10.84
CA ASP A 283 1.16 12.04 11.00
C ASP A 283 0.03 13.04 10.86
N THR A 284 -0.82 12.81 9.87
CA THR A 284 -1.89 13.75 9.53
C THR A 284 -3.24 13.08 9.46
N ILE A 285 -4.26 13.80 9.89
CA ILE A 285 -5.66 13.46 9.69
C ILE A 285 -6.21 14.39 8.61
N VAL A 286 -6.77 13.82 7.54
CA VAL A 286 -7.40 14.58 6.48
C VAL A 286 -8.90 14.67 6.77
N SER A 287 -9.38 15.88 7.00
CA SER A 287 -10.78 16.18 7.22
C SER A 287 -11.42 16.69 5.94
N VAL A 288 -12.58 16.15 5.60
CA VAL A 288 -13.33 16.47 4.38
C VAL A 288 -14.60 17.21 4.77
N TYR A 289 -14.67 18.50 4.48
CA TYR A 289 -15.85 19.33 4.73
C TYR A 289 -16.65 19.50 3.46
N LYS A 290 -17.93 19.18 3.51
CA LYS A 290 -18.84 19.29 2.38
C LYS A 290 -19.38 20.72 2.28
N THR A 291 -19.18 21.34 1.15
CA THR A 291 -19.85 22.59 0.78
C THR A 291 -20.91 22.33 -0.28
N ARG A 292 -21.73 23.36 -0.65
CA ARG A 292 -22.82 23.18 -1.62
C ARG A 292 -22.36 22.67 -2.98
N ASP A 293 -21.20 23.11 -3.45
CA ASP A 293 -20.74 22.86 -4.82
C ASP A 293 -19.31 22.28 -4.91
N CYS A 294 -18.62 22.12 -3.76
CA CYS A 294 -17.25 21.60 -3.72
C CYS A 294 -16.98 20.94 -2.36
N VAL A 295 -15.79 20.41 -2.21
CA VAL A 295 -15.26 19.94 -0.93
C VAL A 295 -14.17 20.89 -0.45
N ASP A 296 -14.11 21.10 0.84
CA ASP A 296 -13.02 21.76 1.55
C ASP A 296 -12.23 20.67 2.28
N LEU A 297 -10.96 20.57 1.95
CA LEU A 297 -10.07 19.56 2.49
C LEU A 297 -9.10 20.23 3.44
N ARG A 298 -8.92 19.65 4.61
CA ARG A 298 -7.99 20.16 5.61
C ARG A 298 -7.11 19.04 6.13
N LEU A 299 -5.85 19.37 6.32
CA LEU A 299 -4.85 18.54 6.94
C LEU A 299 -4.66 18.99 8.38
N TYR A 300 -4.87 18.09 9.31
CA TYR A 300 -4.56 18.29 10.71
C TYR A 300 -3.29 17.50 11.05
N GLU A 301 -2.23 18.21 11.42
CA GLU A 301 -0.98 17.62 11.86
C GLU A 301 -1.09 17.22 13.34
N THR A 302 -0.97 15.92 13.63
CA THR A 302 -1.20 15.42 15.00
C THR A 302 -0.17 15.91 16.01
N ARG A 303 1.09 16.10 15.60
CA ARG A 303 2.16 16.53 16.52
C ARG A 303 2.12 18.01 16.89
N THR A 304 1.94 18.86 15.89
CA THR A 304 1.94 20.32 16.08
C THR A 304 0.58 20.87 16.44
N LYS A 305 -0.48 20.08 16.22
CA LYS A 305 -1.89 20.46 16.37
C LYS A 305 -2.30 21.64 15.46
N ILE A 306 -1.65 21.75 14.29
CA ILE A 306 -1.95 22.79 13.31
C ILE A 306 -2.83 22.21 12.21
N GLU A 307 -3.86 22.98 11.81
CA GLU A 307 -4.73 22.66 10.68
C GLU A 307 -4.33 23.49 9.46
N HIS A 308 -4.14 22.83 8.33
CA HIS A 308 -3.80 23.45 7.04
C HIS A 308 -4.95 23.24 6.05
N GLY A 309 -5.42 24.31 5.41
CA GLY A 309 -6.35 24.20 4.29
C GLY A 309 -5.64 23.76 3.02
N LEU A 310 -6.23 22.83 2.28
CA LEU A 310 -5.70 22.38 0.99
C LEU A 310 -6.35 23.14 -0.18
N PRO A 311 -5.66 23.31 -1.30
CA PRO A 311 -6.28 23.80 -2.52
C PRO A 311 -7.42 22.86 -2.95
N LYS A 312 -8.42 23.41 -3.65
CA LYS A 312 -9.55 22.60 -4.12
C LYS A 312 -9.13 21.74 -5.30
N PRO A 313 -9.39 20.41 -5.28
CA PRO A 313 -8.98 19.53 -6.37
C PRO A 313 -9.76 19.84 -7.66
N TYR A 314 -11.09 19.89 -7.57
CA TYR A 314 -12.03 20.24 -8.66
C TYR A 314 -13.42 20.57 -8.09
N ARG A 315 -14.32 21.09 -8.93
CA ARG A 315 -15.68 21.42 -8.49
C ARG A 315 -16.58 20.19 -8.50
N ALA A 316 -16.63 19.48 -7.40
CA ALA A 316 -17.58 18.42 -7.13
C ALA A 316 -17.84 18.31 -5.62
N SER A 317 -19.00 17.79 -5.26
CA SER A 317 -19.33 17.36 -3.88
C SER A 317 -19.40 15.84 -3.83
N LYS A 318 -19.49 15.25 -2.62
CA LYS A 318 -19.55 13.79 -2.43
C LYS A 318 -18.38 13.02 -3.08
N VAL A 319 -17.20 13.61 -3.07
CA VAL A 319 -15.98 12.94 -3.51
C VAL A 319 -15.55 11.89 -2.49
N SER A 320 -14.86 10.86 -2.95
CA SER A 320 -14.14 9.92 -2.09
C SER A 320 -12.69 10.37 -1.93
N VAL A 321 -12.16 10.24 -0.72
CA VAL A 321 -10.81 10.67 -0.35
C VAL A 321 -10.08 9.50 0.29
N LEU A 322 -8.81 9.34 -0.03
CA LEU A 322 -7.96 8.29 0.48
C LEU A 322 -6.53 8.80 0.67
N VAL A 323 -5.95 8.52 1.83
CA VAL A 323 -4.49 8.48 1.97
C VAL A 323 -4.05 7.03 1.77
N SER A 324 -3.28 6.80 0.73
CA SER A 324 -2.83 5.45 0.36
C SER A 324 -1.69 4.96 1.26
N GLN A 325 -1.41 3.66 1.20
CA GLN A 325 -0.30 3.06 1.97
C GLN A 325 1.07 3.65 1.59
N ASP A 326 1.25 4.14 0.36
CA ASP A 326 2.44 4.87 -0.08
C ASP A 326 2.38 6.38 0.24
N ASN A 327 1.49 6.79 1.16
CA ASN A 327 1.33 8.17 1.68
C ASN A 327 1.04 9.22 0.63
N LYS A 328 0.21 8.90 -0.35
CA LYS A 328 -0.32 9.85 -1.31
C LYS A 328 -1.79 10.12 -1.00
N LEU A 329 -2.17 11.39 -1.05
CA LEU A 329 -3.56 11.80 -0.88
C LEU A 329 -4.25 11.84 -2.24
N TYR A 330 -5.28 11.02 -2.40
CA TYR A 330 -6.09 10.94 -3.60
C TYR A 330 -7.51 11.46 -3.36
N VAL A 331 -8.07 12.08 -4.40
CA VAL A 331 -9.49 12.48 -4.46
C VAL A 331 -10.08 11.94 -5.76
N ALA A 332 -11.23 11.31 -5.66
CA ALA A 332 -11.87 10.65 -6.79
C ALA A 332 -13.38 10.87 -6.85
N GLY A 333 -13.92 10.92 -8.08
CA GLY A 333 -15.35 10.89 -8.38
C GLY A 333 -16.14 12.07 -7.83
N GLY A 334 -17.33 11.80 -7.32
CA GLY A 334 -18.25 12.80 -6.77
C GLY A 334 -19.35 13.23 -7.72
N VAL A 335 -20.10 14.27 -7.34
CA VAL A 335 -21.18 14.84 -8.15
C VAL A 335 -20.96 16.32 -8.38
N ARG A 336 -21.32 16.78 -9.58
CA ARG A 336 -21.35 18.19 -9.96
C ARG A 336 -22.71 18.58 -10.50
N LYS A 337 -23.04 19.86 -10.45
CA LYS A 337 -24.23 20.40 -11.11
C LYS A 337 -24.03 20.35 -12.62
N ASP A 338 -25.06 20.00 -13.35
CA ASP A 338 -25.05 20.03 -14.81
C ASP A 338 -24.92 21.48 -15.28
N PRO A 339 -23.84 21.87 -15.99
CA PRO A 339 -23.63 23.22 -16.45
C PRO A 339 -24.67 23.68 -17.52
N ALA A 340 -25.37 22.74 -18.14
CA ALA A 340 -26.42 23.02 -19.12
C ALA A 340 -27.72 23.57 -18.48
N VAL A 341 -27.92 23.38 -17.17
CA VAL A 341 -29.12 23.86 -16.46
C VAL A 341 -28.90 25.30 -15.97
N LYS A 342 -29.39 26.28 -16.72
CA LYS A 342 -29.23 27.72 -16.42
C LYS A 342 -30.15 28.24 -15.31
N ASN A 343 -31.13 27.48 -14.85
CA ASN A 343 -32.12 27.96 -13.86
C ASN A 343 -31.94 27.24 -12.51
N PRO A 344 -31.49 27.93 -11.44
CA PRO A 344 -31.17 27.31 -10.14
C PRO A 344 -32.39 26.82 -9.38
N ASP A 345 -33.61 27.19 -9.76
CA ASP A 345 -34.85 26.90 -8.98
C ASP A 345 -35.62 25.67 -9.46
N LYS A 346 -35.22 25.01 -10.54
CA LYS A 346 -35.89 23.81 -11.05
C LYS A 346 -34.92 22.64 -11.18
N ASN A 347 -35.07 21.64 -10.31
CA ASN A 347 -34.45 20.31 -10.35
C ASN A 347 -33.02 20.30 -10.89
N VAL A 348 -32.08 20.70 -10.03
CA VAL A 348 -30.64 20.65 -10.36
C VAL A 348 -30.26 19.22 -10.70
N LYS A 349 -30.03 18.94 -11.96
CA LYS A 349 -29.52 17.62 -12.39
C LYS A 349 -28.08 17.47 -11.90
N LEU A 350 -27.86 16.49 -11.08
CA LEU A 350 -26.54 16.12 -10.57
C LEU A 350 -25.92 15.07 -11.50
N LEU A 351 -24.69 15.31 -11.93
CA LEU A 351 -23.91 14.40 -12.77
C LEU A 351 -22.76 13.80 -11.95
N ALA A 352 -22.64 12.50 -11.99
CA ALA A 352 -21.47 11.81 -11.42
C ALA A 352 -20.21 12.14 -12.22
N CYS A 353 -19.08 12.18 -11.55
CA CYS A 353 -17.76 12.46 -12.12
C CYS A 353 -16.89 11.20 -12.09
N ALA A 354 -15.96 11.10 -13.06
CA ALA A 354 -14.93 10.08 -13.10
C ALA A 354 -13.54 10.64 -12.73
N TYR A 355 -13.46 11.90 -12.30
CA TYR A 355 -12.20 12.58 -12.02
C TYR A 355 -11.38 11.85 -10.95
N PHE A 356 -10.08 11.85 -11.13
CA PHE A 356 -9.12 11.28 -10.19
C PHE A 356 -7.88 12.18 -10.13
N CYS A 357 -7.52 12.60 -8.93
CA CYS A 357 -6.42 13.51 -8.69
C CYS A 357 -5.56 13.04 -7.52
N VAL A 358 -4.28 13.32 -7.57
CA VAL A 358 -3.31 13.14 -6.49
C VAL A 358 -2.79 14.49 -6.02
N TYR A 359 -2.69 14.65 -4.71
CA TYR A 359 -2.14 15.86 -4.11
C TYR A 359 -0.62 15.79 -4.03
N ASP A 360 0.04 16.82 -4.53
CA ASP A 360 1.47 17.04 -4.40
C ASP A 360 1.72 18.08 -3.30
N SER A 361 2.18 17.61 -2.16
CA SER A 361 2.43 18.45 -1.00
C SER A 361 3.65 19.39 -1.17
N LEU A 362 4.57 19.08 -2.07
CA LEU A 362 5.74 19.91 -2.35
C LEU A 362 5.37 21.19 -3.09
N HIS A 363 4.44 21.07 -4.04
CA HIS A 363 3.99 22.19 -4.86
C HIS A 363 2.64 22.75 -4.40
N ASN A 364 2.05 22.19 -3.32
CA ASN A 364 0.70 22.50 -2.84
C ASN A 364 -0.33 22.51 -3.98
N LYS A 365 -0.30 21.46 -4.81
CA LYS A 365 -1.08 21.39 -6.06
C LYS A 365 -1.66 20.00 -6.26
N TRP A 366 -2.82 19.95 -6.92
CA TRP A 366 -3.42 18.71 -7.39
C TRP A 366 -2.98 18.41 -8.82
N TRP A 367 -2.61 17.16 -9.05
CA TRP A 367 -2.32 16.64 -10.39
C TRP A 367 -3.44 15.68 -10.81
N GLU A 368 -4.02 15.96 -11.96
CA GLU A 368 -4.98 15.06 -12.57
C GLU A 368 -4.27 13.78 -13.05
N LYS A 369 -4.93 12.66 -12.84
CA LYS A 369 -4.53 11.33 -13.29
C LYS A 369 -5.58 10.79 -14.25
N ALA A 370 -5.36 9.58 -14.80
CA ALA A 370 -6.34 8.94 -15.66
C ALA A 370 -7.70 8.85 -14.95
N ASN A 371 -8.76 9.23 -15.65
CA ASN A 371 -10.12 9.15 -15.15
C ASN A 371 -10.56 7.69 -14.99
N MET A 372 -11.39 7.42 -13.98
CA MET A 372 -12.06 6.13 -13.82
C MET A 372 -12.92 5.82 -15.06
N TYR A 373 -13.13 4.54 -15.36
CA TYR A 373 -14.04 4.14 -16.44
C TYR A 373 -15.49 4.49 -16.14
N VAL A 374 -15.89 4.33 -14.87
CA VAL A 374 -17.27 4.58 -14.45
C VAL A 374 -17.33 5.85 -13.60
N SER A 375 -18.10 6.84 -14.07
CA SER A 375 -18.42 8.02 -13.26
C SER A 375 -19.27 7.63 -12.07
N LYS A 376 -18.81 7.91 -10.84
CA LYS A 376 -19.48 7.45 -9.61
C LYS A 376 -19.26 8.39 -8.42
N PHE A 377 -20.14 8.24 -7.42
CA PHE A 377 -20.07 8.91 -6.13
C PHE A 377 -20.60 7.98 -5.03
N ASP A 378 -20.42 8.33 -3.76
CA ASP A 378 -20.75 7.50 -2.60
C ASP A 378 -20.13 6.08 -2.71
N PHE A 379 -18.94 5.97 -3.26
CA PHE A 379 -18.14 4.75 -3.38
C PHE A 379 -16.98 4.77 -2.39
N ALA A 380 -16.42 3.61 -2.09
CA ALA A 380 -15.25 3.51 -1.23
C ALA A 380 -13.95 3.51 -2.05
N LEU A 381 -12.92 4.13 -1.47
CA LEU A 381 -11.53 3.99 -1.93
C LEU A 381 -10.75 3.16 -0.93
N ALA A 382 -9.92 2.28 -1.44
CA ALA A 382 -8.93 1.53 -0.67
C ALA A 382 -7.60 1.51 -1.42
N SER A 383 -6.49 1.23 -0.72
CA SER A 383 -5.20 1.03 -1.38
C SER A 383 -4.54 -0.26 -0.90
N VAL A 384 -3.88 -0.94 -1.81
CA VAL A 384 -2.99 -2.07 -1.52
C VAL A 384 -1.67 -1.77 -2.20
N GLY A 385 -0.63 -1.56 -1.39
CA GLY A 385 0.63 -1.02 -1.87
C GLY A 385 0.43 0.36 -2.53
N SER A 386 0.95 0.55 -3.74
CA SER A 386 0.78 1.78 -4.53
C SER A 386 -0.53 1.83 -5.35
N HIS A 387 -1.28 0.73 -5.44
CA HIS A 387 -2.50 0.65 -6.22
C HIS A 387 -3.71 1.19 -5.45
N VAL A 388 -4.61 1.87 -6.16
CA VAL A 388 -5.85 2.40 -5.58
C VAL A 388 -7.05 1.67 -6.18
N TYR A 389 -7.98 1.28 -5.34
CA TYR A 389 -9.21 0.58 -5.72
C TYR A 389 -10.42 1.48 -5.49
N ALA A 390 -11.26 1.63 -6.50
CA ALA A 390 -12.53 2.35 -6.46
C ALA A 390 -13.69 1.33 -6.52
N ILE A 391 -14.42 1.19 -5.41
CA ILE A 391 -15.31 0.07 -5.18
C ILE A 391 -16.76 0.57 -5.12
N GLY A 392 -17.65 0.02 -5.95
CA GLY A 392 -19.09 0.28 -5.95
C GLY A 392 -19.47 1.75 -6.20
N GLY A 393 -20.47 2.24 -5.47
CA GLY A 393 -21.00 3.61 -5.55
C GLY A 393 -22.30 3.71 -6.34
N LYS A 394 -22.63 4.92 -6.80
CA LYS A 394 -23.79 5.22 -7.66
C LYS A 394 -23.39 6.09 -8.83
N HIS A 395 -23.98 5.84 -9.98
CA HIS A 395 -23.84 6.71 -11.16
C HIS A 395 -24.87 7.86 -11.18
N HIS A 396 -26.03 7.64 -10.57
CA HIS A 396 -27.11 8.60 -10.50
C HIS A 396 -27.73 8.62 -9.09
N PRO A 397 -28.18 9.79 -8.55
CA PRO A 397 -28.76 9.87 -7.19
C PRO A 397 -29.89 8.88 -6.91
N HIS A 398 -30.75 8.65 -7.90
CA HIS A 398 -31.86 7.68 -7.82
C HIS A 398 -31.56 6.34 -8.52
N GLY A 399 -30.31 6.13 -8.93
CA GLY A 399 -29.85 4.90 -9.59
C GLY A 399 -29.62 3.75 -8.62
N LYS A 400 -29.52 2.55 -9.17
CA LYS A 400 -29.12 1.37 -8.41
C LYS A 400 -27.64 1.48 -8.02
N PRO A 401 -27.24 0.91 -6.88
CA PRO A 401 -25.84 0.76 -6.53
C PRO A 401 -25.05 -0.02 -7.58
N LEU A 402 -23.79 0.37 -7.77
CA LEU A 402 -22.88 -0.24 -8.73
C LEU A 402 -22.18 -1.47 -8.14
N TYR A 403 -21.83 -2.40 -9.02
CA TYR A 403 -21.04 -3.60 -8.72
C TYR A 403 -19.57 -3.43 -9.09
N ASP A 404 -19.24 -2.34 -9.82
CA ASP A 404 -17.96 -2.16 -10.45
C ASP A 404 -16.84 -1.94 -9.44
N VAL A 405 -15.73 -2.61 -9.67
CA VAL A 405 -14.47 -2.46 -8.96
C VAL A 405 -13.40 -2.11 -9.98
N GLU A 406 -12.74 -0.99 -9.78
CA GLU A 406 -11.67 -0.50 -10.64
C GLU A 406 -10.37 -0.37 -9.84
N LYS A 407 -9.27 -0.86 -10.40
CA LYS A 407 -7.91 -0.77 -9.84
C LYS A 407 -7.10 0.24 -10.66
N TYR A 408 -6.56 1.24 -10.01
CA TYR A 408 -5.62 2.19 -10.61
C TYR A 408 -4.18 1.71 -10.44
N ASN A 409 -3.46 1.63 -11.55
CA ASN A 409 -2.02 1.39 -11.57
C ASN A 409 -1.29 2.74 -11.75
N PRO A 410 -0.54 3.23 -10.76
CA PRO A 410 0.16 4.51 -10.87
C PRO A 410 1.33 4.50 -11.86
N GLU A 411 1.93 3.35 -12.14
CA GLU A 411 3.04 3.22 -13.10
C GLU A 411 2.54 3.38 -14.54
N GLU A 412 1.39 2.78 -14.84
CA GLU A 412 0.75 2.87 -16.16
C GLU A 412 -0.11 4.14 -16.32
N ASN A 413 -0.43 4.81 -15.20
CA ASN A 413 -1.44 5.86 -15.11
C ASN A 413 -2.77 5.42 -15.76
N ALA A 414 -3.22 4.22 -15.44
CA ALA A 414 -4.40 3.59 -16.05
C ALA A 414 -5.26 2.88 -15.00
N TRP A 415 -6.55 2.75 -15.30
CA TRP A 415 -7.50 1.96 -14.51
C TRP A 415 -7.72 0.60 -15.17
N HIS A 416 -7.99 -0.44 -14.38
CA HIS A 416 -8.34 -1.78 -14.83
C HIS A 416 -9.60 -2.25 -14.11
N MET A 417 -10.50 -2.92 -14.84
CA MET A 417 -11.68 -3.53 -14.23
C MET A 417 -11.27 -4.83 -13.52
N MET A 418 -11.77 -4.98 -12.31
CA MET A 418 -11.52 -6.14 -11.45
C MET A 418 -12.81 -6.93 -11.23
N ALA A 419 -12.74 -8.06 -10.52
CA ALA A 419 -13.90 -8.87 -10.17
C ALA A 419 -14.98 -8.02 -9.47
N GLN A 420 -16.21 -8.11 -9.96
CA GLN A 420 -17.34 -7.32 -9.47
C GLN A 420 -17.74 -7.73 -8.06
N LEU A 421 -18.24 -6.75 -7.29
CA LEU A 421 -18.86 -6.99 -5.99
C LEU A 421 -19.98 -8.04 -6.09
N PRO A 422 -20.15 -8.89 -5.07
CA PRO A 422 -21.30 -9.84 -5.01
C PRO A 422 -22.66 -9.16 -5.06
N HIS A 423 -22.74 -7.92 -4.56
CA HIS A 423 -23.91 -7.03 -4.71
C HIS A 423 -23.48 -5.61 -4.95
N GLY A 424 -24.36 -4.81 -5.60
CA GLY A 424 -24.16 -3.38 -5.73
C GLY A 424 -24.19 -2.69 -4.35
N LEU A 425 -23.19 -1.87 -4.06
CA LEU A 425 -23.00 -1.16 -2.79
C LEU A 425 -22.81 0.33 -3.01
N ASN A 426 -23.32 1.14 -2.06
CA ASN A 426 -23.04 2.58 -1.97
C ASN A 426 -23.03 3.04 -0.51
N GLY A 427 -22.28 4.09 -0.23
CA GLY A 427 -22.11 4.61 1.14
C GLY A 427 -21.50 3.59 2.10
N HIS A 428 -20.75 2.65 1.58
CA HIS A 428 -19.99 1.62 2.31
C HIS A 428 -18.58 2.12 2.63
N HIS A 429 -17.91 1.42 3.53
CA HIS A 429 -16.52 1.68 3.87
C HIS A 429 -15.63 0.53 3.41
N ALA A 430 -14.41 0.84 3.03
CA ALA A 430 -13.40 -0.15 2.68
C ALA A 430 -12.11 0.13 3.46
N VAL A 431 -11.53 -0.91 4.00
CA VAL A 431 -10.26 -0.87 4.72
C VAL A 431 -9.37 -2.01 4.26
N THR A 432 -8.06 -1.83 4.36
CA THR A 432 -7.09 -2.80 3.89
C THR A 432 -6.31 -3.39 5.05
N ILE A 433 -6.21 -4.71 5.08
CA ILE A 433 -5.28 -5.44 5.94
C ILE A 433 -4.40 -6.28 5.00
N GLU A 434 -3.11 -6.03 5.01
CA GLU A 434 -2.14 -6.66 4.11
C GLU A 434 -2.56 -6.52 2.62
N HIS A 435 -2.87 -7.62 1.94
CA HIS A 435 -3.31 -7.66 0.54
C HIS A 435 -4.83 -7.80 0.37
N ASN A 436 -5.58 -7.79 1.47
CA ASN A 436 -7.02 -7.99 1.47
C ASN A 436 -7.76 -6.69 1.74
N ILE A 437 -8.78 -6.40 0.93
CA ILE A 437 -9.66 -5.25 1.13
C ILE A 437 -10.96 -5.75 1.76
N TYR A 438 -11.27 -5.26 2.95
CA TYR A 438 -12.51 -5.55 3.64
C TYR A 438 -13.52 -4.44 3.36
N VAL A 439 -14.66 -4.83 2.79
CA VAL A 439 -15.75 -3.93 2.45
C VAL A 439 -16.89 -4.14 3.43
N LEU A 440 -17.13 -3.11 4.25
CA LEU A 440 -18.20 -3.10 5.23
C LEU A 440 -19.42 -2.43 4.61
N CYS A 441 -20.54 -3.15 4.53
CA CYS A 441 -21.71 -2.70 3.82
C CYS A 441 -22.32 -1.41 4.35
N GLY A 442 -22.78 -0.59 3.41
CA GLY A 442 -23.28 0.74 3.64
C GLY A 442 -24.78 0.81 3.90
N PHE A 443 -25.29 2.04 3.87
CA PHE A 443 -26.58 2.48 4.40
C PHE A 443 -27.83 1.97 3.65
N ASP A 444 -27.78 1.83 2.32
CA ASP A 444 -28.97 1.58 1.48
C ASP A 444 -29.16 0.12 1.07
N SER A 445 -28.41 -0.82 1.65
CA SER A 445 -28.53 -2.23 1.33
C SER A 445 -29.49 -2.94 2.29
N PRO A 446 -30.44 -3.76 1.80
CA PRO A 446 -31.21 -4.67 2.64
C PRO A 446 -30.33 -5.70 3.36
N ARG A 447 -29.05 -5.80 2.97
CA ARG A 447 -28.03 -6.64 3.57
C ARG A 447 -26.93 -5.80 4.26
N SER A 448 -27.32 -4.80 5.02
CA SER A 448 -26.41 -3.86 5.71
C SER A 448 -25.48 -4.50 6.75
N LYS A 449 -25.53 -5.82 6.92
CA LYS A 449 -24.65 -6.59 7.81
C LYS A 449 -23.48 -7.24 7.11
N ASP A 450 -23.60 -7.48 5.80
CA ASP A 450 -22.65 -8.30 5.06
C ASP A 450 -21.29 -7.59 5.03
N VAL A 451 -20.24 -8.37 5.20
CA VAL A 451 -18.85 -7.93 5.07
C VAL A 451 -18.19 -8.82 4.03
N PHE A 452 -17.56 -8.18 3.06
CA PHE A 452 -16.85 -8.88 1.99
C PHE A 452 -15.36 -8.67 2.14
N CYS A 453 -14.61 -9.73 1.92
CA CYS A 453 -13.16 -9.67 1.79
C CYS A 453 -12.79 -9.87 0.32
N TYR A 454 -12.12 -8.90 -0.27
CA TYR A 454 -11.54 -8.98 -1.60
C TYR A 454 -10.06 -9.36 -1.49
N GLN A 455 -9.71 -10.50 -2.04
CA GLN A 455 -8.35 -10.98 -2.14
C GLN A 455 -7.73 -10.41 -3.42
N THR A 456 -6.85 -9.41 -3.29
CA THR A 456 -6.32 -8.68 -4.45
C THR A 456 -5.39 -9.51 -5.33
N LEU A 457 -4.80 -10.56 -4.79
CA LEU A 457 -3.90 -11.47 -5.51
C LEU A 457 -4.63 -12.43 -6.44
N SER A 458 -5.76 -12.96 -5.98
CA SER A 458 -6.57 -13.92 -6.74
C SER A 458 -7.72 -13.28 -7.51
N ASP A 459 -7.95 -11.97 -7.34
CA ASP A 459 -9.10 -11.24 -7.90
C ASP A 459 -10.45 -11.89 -7.53
N THR A 460 -10.61 -12.29 -6.26
CA THR A 460 -11.80 -13.01 -5.80
C THR A 460 -12.42 -12.40 -4.55
N TRP A 461 -13.75 -12.55 -4.41
CA TRP A 461 -14.51 -12.11 -3.26
C TRP A 461 -14.91 -13.29 -2.38
N THR A 462 -14.77 -13.12 -1.07
CA THR A 462 -15.25 -14.05 -0.04
C THR A 462 -16.12 -13.32 0.97
N ASN A 463 -17.13 -14.02 1.50
CA ASN A 463 -17.91 -13.52 2.62
C ASN A 463 -17.17 -13.83 3.91
N VAL A 464 -17.15 -12.86 4.82
CA VAL A 464 -16.62 -13.03 6.17
C VAL A 464 -17.74 -12.76 7.19
N ALA A 465 -17.47 -12.94 8.48
CA ALA A 465 -18.47 -12.79 9.53
C ALA A 465 -19.19 -11.43 9.40
N PRO A 466 -20.54 -11.42 9.36
CA PRO A 466 -21.31 -10.20 9.21
C PRO A 466 -21.26 -9.36 10.47
N VAL A 467 -21.44 -8.03 10.33
CA VAL A 467 -21.55 -7.12 11.47
C VAL A 467 -22.69 -7.58 12.39
N PRO A 468 -22.51 -7.58 13.73
CA PRO A 468 -23.46 -8.19 14.67
C PRO A 468 -24.87 -7.63 14.62
N ALA A 469 -25.06 -6.36 14.26
CA ALA A 469 -26.37 -5.71 14.22
C ALA A 469 -26.59 -4.94 12.92
N ILE A 470 -27.87 -4.83 12.49
CA ILE A 470 -28.26 -3.94 11.39
C ILE A 470 -28.20 -2.50 11.90
N LYS A 471 -27.11 -1.82 11.61
CA LYS A 471 -26.84 -0.43 12.00
C LYS A 471 -26.10 0.26 10.87
N ARG A 472 -26.14 1.58 10.85
CA ARG A 472 -25.30 2.36 9.96
C ARG A 472 -23.85 2.30 10.45
N ILE A 473 -22.93 2.13 9.52
CA ILE A 473 -21.49 2.25 9.75
C ILE A 473 -21.08 3.70 9.45
N ASP A 474 -20.50 4.38 10.44
CA ASP A 474 -20.09 5.78 10.30
C ASP A 474 -18.62 5.93 9.90
N GLY A 475 -17.83 4.89 10.03
CA GLY A 475 -16.44 4.84 9.63
C GLY A 475 -15.79 3.52 9.99
N ALA A 476 -14.65 3.24 9.39
CA ALA A 476 -13.84 2.06 9.67
C ALA A 476 -12.35 2.39 9.57
N ALA A 477 -11.55 1.82 10.46
CA ALA A 477 -10.10 1.96 10.47
C ALA A 477 -9.43 0.65 10.88
N VAL A 478 -8.17 0.48 10.50
CA VAL A 478 -7.35 -0.67 10.87
C VAL A 478 -6.27 -0.23 11.85
N ALA A 479 -6.16 -0.94 12.96
CA ALA A 479 -5.06 -0.79 13.91
C ALA A 479 -4.70 -2.17 14.47
N GLY A 480 -3.41 -2.48 14.60
CA GLY A 480 -2.93 -3.76 15.11
C GLY A 480 -3.50 -4.98 14.35
N GLY A 481 -3.69 -4.89 13.03
CA GLY A 481 -4.25 -5.98 12.20
C GLY A 481 -5.75 -6.24 12.40
N LYS A 482 -6.47 -5.41 13.16
CA LYS A 482 -7.91 -5.53 13.44
C LYS A 482 -8.68 -4.36 12.85
N ILE A 483 -9.95 -4.59 12.50
CA ILE A 483 -10.85 -3.54 11.96
C ILE A 483 -11.72 -2.99 13.07
N TYR A 484 -11.67 -1.69 13.26
CA TYR A 484 -12.51 -0.96 14.22
C TYR A 484 -13.54 -0.14 13.47
N THR A 485 -14.80 -0.19 13.91
CA THR A 485 -15.90 0.55 13.28
C THR A 485 -16.87 1.12 14.32
N ILE A 486 -17.52 2.22 13.96
CA ILE A 486 -18.59 2.82 14.77
C ILE A 486 -19.92 2.52 14.12
N LEU A 487 -20.82 1.99 14.93
CA LEU A 487 -22.17 1.61 14.56
C LEU A 487 -23.18 2.61 15.13
N SER A 488 -23.97 3.21 14.25
CA SER A 488 -25.04 4.15 14.61
C SER A 488 -26.42 3.53 14.51
N SER A 489 -27.28 3.88 15.44
CA SER A 489 -28.70 3.50 15.45
C SER A 489 -29.59 4.71 15.18
N TRP A 490 -30.76 4.48 14.53
CA TRP A 490 -31.75 5.52 14.31
C TRP A 490 -32.51 5.83 15.61
N LYS A 491 -32.31 7.02 16.19
CA LYS A 491 -32.99 7.48 17.40
C LYS A 491 -33.38 8.95 17.25
N ASN A 492 -34.61 9.32 17.70
CA ASN A 492 -35.10 10.71 17.69
C ASN A 492 -34.93 11.42 16.34
N ALA A 493 -35.35 10.76 15.24
CA ALA A 493 -35.26 11.27 13.86
C ALA A 493 -33.82 11.56 13.36
N SER A 494 -32.82 10.99 13.99
CA SER A 494 -31.42 11.12 13.58
C SER A 494 -30.63 9.82 13.79
N TRP A 495 -29.54 9.65 13.03
CA TRP A 495 -28.57 8.60 13.27
C TRP A 495 -27.66 9.02 14.42
N LYS A 496 -27.61 8.21 15.48
CA LYS A 496 -26.74 8.43 16.63
C LYS A 496 -25.77 7.26 16.77
N PRO A 497 -24.47 7.53 16.93
CA PRO A 497 -23.48 6.49 17.20
C PRO A 497 -23.81 5.84 18.56
N THR A 498 -23.75 4.53 18.62
CA THR A 498 -24.17 3.78 19.82
C THR A 498 -23.19 2.71 20.27
N THR A 499 -22.40 2.19 19.35
CA THR A 499 -21.59 0.99 19.60
C THR A 499 -20.29 1.09 18.82
N MET A 500 -19.19 0.71 19.42
CA MET A 500 -17.97 0.39 18.71
C MET A 500 -17.88 -1.12 18.53
N ALA A 501 -17.46 -1.56 17.34
CA ALA A 501 -17.24 -2.97 17.06
C ALA A 501 -15.83 -3.17 16.50
N MET A 502 -15.23 -4.29 16.87
CA MET A 502 -13.92 -4.73 16.41
C MET A 502 -14.05 -6.09 15.74
N TYR A 503 -13.47 -6.20 14.55
CA TYR A 503 -13.35 -7.45 13.81
C TYR A 503 -11.92 -7.96 13.86
N ASN A 504 -11.77 -9.23 14.22
CA ASN A 504 -10.49 -9.92 14.16
C ASN A 504 -10.48 -10.90 12.99
N PRO A 505 -9.66 -10.66 11.94
CA PRO A 505 -9.58 -11.53 10.77
C PRO A 505 -9.04 -12.94 11.06
N GLU A 506 -8.23 -13.11 12.11
CA GLU A 506 -7.62 -14.40 12.44
C GLU A 506 -8.64 -15.46 12.86
N ASN A 507 -9.69 -15.05 13.55
CA ASN A 507 -10.75 -15.95 14.03
C ASN A 507 -12.10 -15.71 13.37
N ASP A 508 -12.19 -14.77 12.42
CA ASP A 508 -13.42 -14.37 11.71
C ASP A 508 -14.56 -13.99 12.67
N GLN A 509 -14.27 -13.18 13.71
CA GLN A 509 -15.25 -12.83 14.74
C GLN A 509 -15.30 -11.34 14.99
N TRP A 510 -16.54 -10.87 15.36
CA TRP A 510 -16.82 -9.53 15.81
C TRP A 510 -16.99 -9.48 17.33
N GLU A 511 -16.43 -8.46 17.95
CA GLU A 511 -16.67 -8.07 19.33
C GLU A 511 -17.35 -6.69 19.37
N GLU A 512 -18.32 -6.49 20.26
CA GLU A 512 -19.04 -5.22 20.40
C GLU A 512 -18.81 -4.59 21.76
N ASP A 513 -18.48 -3.31 21.80
CA ASP A 513 -18.57 -2.47 22.99
C ASP A 513 -19.86 -1.63 22.98
N LYS A 514 -20.87 -2.08 23.70
CA LYS A 514 -22.19 -1.41 23.82
C LYS A 514 -22.16 -0.22 24.77
N LYS A 515 -21.10 -0.03 25.55
CA LYS A 515 -20.92 1.07 26.48
C LYS A 515 -20.07 2.21 25.93
N PHE A 516 -19.72 2.13 24.67
CA PHE A 516 -18.76 2.99 24.00
C PHE A 516 -19.11 4.49 24.11
N LEU A 517 -20.37 4.88 24.01
CA LEU A 517 -20.79 6.29 24.06
C LEU A 517 -21.74 6.58 25.19
N ARG A 518 -21.47 7.65 25.96
CA ARG A 518 -22.44 8.29 26.84
C ARG A 518 -23.47 9.05 26.00
N GLU A 519 -24.69 9.23 26.51
CA GLU A 519 -25.84 9.81 25.77
C GLU A 519 -25.66 11.22 25.22
N GLU A 520 -24.57 11.92 25.59
CA GLU A 520 -24.33 13.34 25.26
C GLU A 520 -23.57 13.58 23.95
N VAL A 521 -23.06 12.55 23.25
CA VAL A 521 -22.26 12.73 22.03
C VAL A 521 -23.17 12.72 20.80
N GLU A 522 -23.40 13.91 20.22
CA GLU A 522 -24.37 14.07 19.12
C GLU A 522 -23.86 13.68 17.73
N ALA A 523 -22.57 13.82 17.47
CA ALA A 523 -21.97 13.46 16.19
C ALA A 523 -20.56 12.91 16.40
N VAL A 524 -20.26 11.82 15.71
CA VAL A 524 -18.95 11.19 15.70
C VAL A 524 -18.52 10.93 14.26
N VAL A 525 -17.27 11.17 13.95
CA VAL A 525 -16.64 10.88 12.67
C VAL A 525 -15.38 10.08 12.91
N GLY A 526 -15.19 9.05 12.14
CA GLY A 526 -14.12 8.07 12.30
C GLY A 526 -14.67 6.70 12.71
N PRO A 527 -13.87 5.79 13.20
CA PRO A 527 -12.47 5.95 13.61
C PRO A 527 -11.52 6.16 12.44
N VAL A 528 -10.39 6.79 12.73
CA VAL A 528 -9.27 6.94 11.80
C VAL A 528 -8.01 6.45 12.50
N ALA A 529 -7.20 5.66 11.83
CA ALA A 529 -5.96 5.15 12.40
C ALA A 529 -4.76 5.95 11.87
N VAL A 530 -3.86 6.34 12.78
CA VAL A 530 -2.55 6.89 12.48
C VAL A 530 -1.54 6.09 13.29
N GLU A 531 -0.63 5.41 12.62
CA GLU A 531 0.20 4.37 13.24
C GLU A 531 -0.74 3.34 13.94
N ASP A 532 -0.45 2.94 15.16
CA ASP A 532 -1.29 2.04 15.96
C ASP A 532 -2.27 2.78 16.89
N ARG A 533 -2.59 4.05 16.61
CA ARG A 533 -3.53 4.85 17.42
C ARG A 533 -4.80 5.13 16.65
N LEU A 534 -5.92 4.99 17.33
CA LEU A 534 -7.23 5.35 16.80
C LEU A 534 -7.59 6.77 17.22
N TYR A 535 -8.07 7.56 16.26
CA TYR A 535 -8.57 8.90 16.49
C TYR A 535 -10.06 8.97 16.17
N LEU A 536 -10.78 9.71 16.99
CA LEU A 536 -12.22 9.90 16.87
C LEU A 536 -12.54 11.38 16.97
N CYS A 537 -13.18 11.94 15.97
CA CYS A 537 -13.64 13.32 16.01
C CYS A 537 -15.12 13.37 16.47
N SER A 538 -15.42 14.15 17.51
CA SER A 538 -16.77 14.36 18.02
C SER A 538 -17.11 15.84 18.15
N THR A 539 -18.33 16.15 18.60
CA THR A 539 -18.72 17.51 18.95
C THR A 539 -17.91 18.09 20.12
N GLY A 540 -17.31 17.24 20.95
CA GLY A 540 -16.46 17.64 22.07
C GLY A 540 -14.98 17.79 21.75
N GLY A 541 -14.54 17.42 20.55
CA GLY A 541 -13.13 17.48 20.15
C GLY A 541 -12.61 16.21 19.48
N LEU A 542 -11.32 16.18 19.28
CA LEU A 542 -10.59 15.01 18.79
C LEU A 542 -10.12 14.16 19.97
N TYR A 543 -10.48 12.90 19.97
CA TYR A 543 -10.09 11.93 20.98
C TYR A 543 -9.10 10.92 20.39
N VAL A 544 -8.23 10.37 21.24
CA VAL A 544 -7.26 9.35 20.86
C VAL A 544 -7.33 8.16 21.81
N LEU A 545 -7.18 6.98 21.23
CA LEU A 545 -7.06 5.71 21.93
C LEU A 545 -5.86 4.94 21.39
N GLN A 546 -5.14 4.28 22.30
CA GLN A 546 -4.19 3.24 21.93
C GLN A 546 -4.88 1.89 22.14
N PRO A 547 -5.24 1.16 21.06
CA PRO A 547 -6.05 -0.04 21.15
C PRO A 547 -5.18 -1.24 21.59
N THR A 548 -4.83 -1.28 22.88
CA THR A 548 -4.11 -2.44 23.46
C THR A 548 -5.06 -3.58 23.81
N ASP A 549 -6.27 -3.25 24.28
CA ASP A 549 -7.28 -4.22 24.70
C ASP A 549 -8.68 -3.77 24.29
N PHE A 550 -9.50 -4.69 23.74
CA PHE A 550 -10.92 -4.48 23.47
C PHE A 550 -11.75 -5.30 24.48
N PRO A 551 -12.85 -4.79 25.04
CA PRO A 551 -13.57 -3.55 24.73
C PRO A 551 -12.91 -2.27 25.24
N CYS A 552 -13.07 -1.17 24.48
CA CYS A 552 -12.46 0.13 24.75
C CYS A 552 -13.54 1.20 25.01
N PRO A 553 -14.15 1.26 26.20
CA PRO A 553 -15.17 2.25 26.53
C PRO A 553 -14.62 3.68 26.41
N LEU A 554 -15.49 4.66 26.09
CA LEU A 554 -15.09 6.04 25.77
C LEU A 554 -14.33 6.73 26.91
N ASP A 555 -14.48 6.29 28.13
CA ASP A 555 -13.73 6.81 29.30
C ASP A 555 -12.22 6.46 29.24
N GLN A 556 -11.81 5.48 28.44
CA GLN A 556 -10.42 5.18 28.12
C GLN A 556 -9.84 6.06 27.00
N TRP A 557 -10.70 6.76 26.27
CA TRP A 557 -10.27 7.69 25.25
C TRP A 557 -9.83 9.02 25.87
N SER A 558 -8.64 9.46 25.56
CA SER A 558 -8.15 10.75 26.02
C SER A 558 -8.50 11.86 25.03
N LEU A 559 -8.95 13.02 25.55
CA LEU A 559 -9.16 14.21 24.73
C LEU A 559 -7.81 14.70 24.23
N TYR A 560 -7.61 14.63 22.91
CA TYR A 560 -6.37 15.00 22.25
C TYR A 560 -6.31 16.50 21.90
N ASP A 561 -7.38 16.99 21.30
CA ASP A 561 -7.52 18.40 20.94
C ASP A 561 -9.01 18.84 20.95
N LYS A 562 -9.32 19.85 21.76
CA LYS A 562 -10.68 20.42 21.86
C LYS A 562 -11.05 21.35 20.69
N ASN A 563 -10.08 21.78 19.89
CA ASN A 563 -10.32 22.74 18.80
C ASN A 563 -10.76 22.05 17.51
N VAL A 564 -10.50 20.74 17.38
CA VAL A 564 -10.93 19.93 16.24
C VAL A 564 -12.31 19.35 16.56
N VAL A 565 -13.35 20.02 16.10
CA VAL A 565 -14.75 19.68 16.45
C VAL A 565 -15.54 19.27 15.21
N ALA A 566 -16.25 18.15 15.30
CA ALA A 566 -17.27 17.80 14.32
C ALA A 566 -18.43 18.80 14.39
N ARG A 567 -18.61 19.64 13.36
CA ARG A 567 -19.68 20.64 13.34
C ARG A 567 -21.02 19.95 13.05
N SER A 568 -21.95 20.03 14.01
CA SER A 568 -23.32 19.55 13.83
C SER A 568 -24.00 20.34 12.70
N GLY A 569 -24.65 19.64 11.78
CA GLY A 569 -25.47 20.24 10.71
C GLY A 569 -24.77 20.46 9.36
N GLN A 570 -23.46 20.30 9.22
CA GLN A 570 -22.80 20.22 7.92
C GLN A 570 -22.60 18.75 7.53
N ALA A 571 -23.45 18.29 6.63
CA ALA A 571 -23.59 16.91 6.23
C ALA A 571 -22.26 16.24 5.80
N SER A 572 -22.07 15.03 6.27
CA SER A 572 -21.05 14.03 5.91
C SER A 572 -19.58 14.52 5.98
N PHE A 573 -19.03 14.33 7.15
CA PHE A 573 -17.60 14.26 7.39
C PHE A 573 -17.09 12.90 6.91
N HIS A 574 -16.05 12.90 6.10
CA HIS A 574 -15.19 11.73 5.93
C HIS A 574 -13.83 12.13 6.45
N CYS A 575 -13.24 11.31 7.31
CA CYS A 575 -11.84 11.43 7.67
C CYS A 575 -11.08 10.26 7.06
N THR A 576 -9.92 10.55 6.55
CA THR A 576 -8.90 9.56 6.22
C THR A 576 -7.62 10.01 6.92
N ALA A 577 -6.76 9.09 7.25
CA ALA A 577 -5.52 9.42 7.90
C ALA A 577 -4.36 8.74 7.22
N GLY A 578 -3.22 9.32 7.40
CA GLY A 578 -1.96 8.80 6.89
C GLY A 578 -0.83 9.74 7.22
N CYS A 579 0.33 9.38 6.78
CA CYS A 579 1.53 10.13 6.98
C CYS A 579 1.83 10.93 5.72
N LEU A 580 1.46 12.20 5.69
CA LEU A 580 1.67 13.08 4.54
C LEU A 580 2.86 14.02 4.76
N HIS A 581 3.45 14.46 3.65
CA HIS A 581 4.53 15.45 3.66
C HIS A 581 3.95 16.86 3.66
N ILE A 582 4.36 17.72 4.61
CA ILE A 582 3.76 19.04 4.83
C ILE A 582 4.70 20.19 4.40
N ASP A 583 5.92 19.91 3.99
CA ASP A 583 6.93 20.95 3.77
C ASP A 583 6.51 22.05 2.78
N GLY A 584 5.73 21.72 1.76
CA GLY A 584 5.20 22.70 0.81
C GLY A 584 4.12 23.62 1.39
N LEU A 585 3.42 23.23 2.47
CA LEU A 585 2.38 24.04 3.11
C LEU A 585 2.95 25.13 4.00
N ASN A 586 4.06 24.86 4.68
CA ASN A 586 4.72 25.83 5.56
C ASN A 586 5.46 26.93 4.79
N ALA A 587 5.86 26.69 3.53
CA ALA A 587 6.53 27.70 2.70
C ALA A 587 5.55 28.80 2.18
N ILE A 588 4.24 28.55 2.23
CA ILE A 588 3.20 29.49 1.75
C ILE A 588 2.60 30.30 2.91
N ALA A 589 2.72 29.82 4.15
CA ALA A 589 2.18 30.48 5.34
C ALA A 589 3.16 31.42 6.03
N SER A 590 4.42 31.49 5.60
CA SER A 590 5.47 32.41 6.01
C SER A 590 5.79 33.41 4.89
#